data_7290b3ab8aaa4c2a8fcd4176f2afd3d4
#
_entry.id   7290b3ab8aaa4c2a8fcd4176f2afd3d4
#
_cell.length_a   1.000
_cell.length_b   1.000
_cell.length_c   1.000
_cell.angle_alpha   90.00
_cell.angle_beta   90.00
_cell.angle_gamma   90.00
#
_symmetry.space_group_name_H-M   'P 1'
#
loop_
_entity.id
_entity.type
_entity.pdbx_description
1 polymer ?
#
loop_
_entity_poly.entity_id
_entity_poly.type
_entity_poly.pdbx_seq_one_letter_code
_entity_poly.pdbx_strand_id
1 'polypeptide(L)'
;GNLKDYFKQLLTMKGGSGIEVEELLVFPGLEELFSMFKILEVYESGKYDTIIVDCAPTGETLALLKYPERLSGMINKVLPIKRAGVKTVGPAVERVMKIPMPKDNVFDDIEYLMDKMQRLQNLLLNKEVVSLRVVTTPEKIVINEAKRNFTCLYLYHYNVDAIIVNHIYPAKAMEGYFNKWIKLQEEALQDIKESFSEVPRFYVKLQQQELRTLDVLGKVGDTIYGEINPDDVLFKKEIYSIDNEKNCLKIYLPFADKGELRLEQD
;
A
#
# COMPACT_ATOMS: atom_id res chain seq x y z
N GLY A 1 -2.58 -26.37 3.25
CA GLY A 1 -3.65 -26.79 2.34
C GLY A 1 -3.10 -27.21 0.99
N ASN A 2 -3.94 -27.73 0.13
CA ASN A 2 -3.60 -28.31 -1.17
C ASN A 2 -2.72 -27.41 -2.08
N LEU A 3 -2.95 -26.12 -2.05
CA LEU A 3 -2.17 -25.12 -2.81
C LEU A 3 -0.71 -25.07 -2.35
N LYS A 4 -0.48 -25.04 -1.03
CA LYS A 4 0.87 -25.04 -0.45
C LYS A 4 1.63 -26.33 -0.80
N ASP A 5 0.96 -27.46 -0.76
CA ASP A 5 1.55 -28.76 -1.09
C ASP A 5 1.90 -28.86 -2.57
N TYR A 6 1.05 -28.32 -3.44
CA TYR A 6 1.31 -28.24 -4.88
C TYR A 6 2.52 -27.36 -5.21
N PHE A 7 2.59 -26.15 -4.63
CA PHE A 7 3.77 -25.27 -4.82
C PHE A 7 5.04 -25.90 -4.26
N LYS A 8 4.97 -26.59 -3.13
CA LYS A 8 6.11 -27.34 -2.58
C LYS A 8 6.62 -28.39 -3.55
N GLN A 9 5.73 -29.17 -4.18
CA GLN A 9 6.10 -30.16 -5.20
C GLN A 9 6.77 -29.51 -6.43
N LEU A 10 6.21 -28.44 -6.96
CA LEU A 10 6.78 -27.72 -8.11
C LEU A 10 8.19 -27.18 -7.85
N LEU A 11 8.42 -26.62 -6.67
CA LEU A 11 9.70 -26.04 -6.28
C LEU A 11 10.76 -27.14 -6.05
N THR A 12 10.39 -28.25 -5.43
CA THR A 12 11.29 -29.40 -5.21
C THR A 12 11.80 -29.98 -6.53
N MET A 13 10.96 -29.98 -7.57
CA MET A 13 11.34 -30.51 -8.89
C MET A 13 12.32 -29.60 -9.66
N LYS A 14 12.37 -28.30 -9.35
CA LYS A 14 13.36 -27.38 -9.93
C LYS A 14 14.75 -27.43 -9.30
N GLY A 15 14.98 -28.42 -8.41
CA GLY A 15 16.31 -28.68 -7.82
C GLY A 15 16.58 -27.85 -6.54
N GLY A 16 15.56 -27.23 -5.96
CA GLY A 16 15.68 -26.58 -4.66
C GLY A 16 15.90 -27.59 -3.54
N SER A 17 16.78 -27.32 -2.59
CA SER A 17 16.91 -28.09 -1.36
C SER A 17 15.67 -27.87 -0.47
N GLY A 18 15.34 -28.81 0.42
CA GLY A 18 14.16 -28.73 1.26
C GLY A 18 14.08 -27.42 2.08
N ILE A 19 15.21 -26.85 2.49
CA ILE A 19 15.32 -25.59 3.22
C ILE A 19 15.04 -24.39 2.29
N GLU A 20 15.62 -24.38 1.09
CA GLU A 20 15.36 -23.30 0.09
C GLU A 20 13.89 -23.29 -0.37
N VAL A 21 13.25 -24.46 -0.42
CA VAL A 21 11.82 -24.58 -0.75
C VAL A 21 10.94 -24.08 0.39
N GLU A 22 11.33 -24.30 1.65
CA GLU A 22 10.62 -23.75 2.80
C GLU A 22 10.81 -22.24 2.92
N GLU A 23 11.99 -21.69 2.64
CA GLU A 23 12.24 -20.26 2.59
C GLU A 23 11.51 -19.57 1.42
N LEU A 24 11.40 -20.21 0.26
CA LEU A 24 10.62 -19.69 -0.88
C LEU A 24 9.10 -19.78 -0.66
N LEU A 25 8.64 -20.68 0.21
CA LEU A 25 7.24 -20.76 0.62
C LEU A 25 6.89 -19.79 1.76
N VAL A 26 7.87 -19.28 2.47
CA VAL A 26 7.77 -18.08 3.30
C VAL A 26 7.94 -16.88 2.35
N PHE A 27 6.94 -16.65 1.49
CA PHE A 27 6.88 -15.41 0.71
C PHE A 27 6.92 -14.26 1.70
N PRO A 28 7.94 -13.39 1.66
CA PRO A 28 7.92 -12.18 2.45
C PRO A 28 6.63 -11.43 2.11
N GLY A 29 5.80 -11.20 3.10
CA GLY A 29 4.53 -10.51 2.89
C GLY A 29 3.27 -11.38 2.80
N LEU A 30 3.34 -12.72 2.96
CA LEU A 30 2.11 -13.54 3.02
C LEU A 30 1.27 -13.25 4.28
N GLU A 31 1.92 -13.01 5.41
CA GLU A 31 1.20 -12.65 6.65
C GLU A 31 0.47 -11.33 6.48
N GLU A 32 1.12 -10.35 5.86
CA GLU A 32 0.55 -9.07 5.52
C GLU A 32 -0.60 -9.22 4.53
N LEU A 33 -0.46 -10.07 3.50
CA LEU A 33 -1.54 -10.37 2.55
C LEU A 33 -2.77 -10.96 3.26
N PHE A 34 -2.57 -11.89 4.20
CA PHE A 34 -3.68 -12.43 5.00
C PHE A 34 -4.32 -11.36 5.88
N SER A 35 -3.53 -10.44 6.43
CA SER A 35 -4.03 -9.28 7.17
C SER A 35 -4.88 -8.37 6.28
N MET A 36 -4.46 -8.14 5.05
CA MET A 36 -5.24 -7.37 4.07
C MET A 36 -6.53 -8.08 3.65
N PHE A 37 -6.52 -9.40 3.52
CA PHE A 37 -7.77 -10.15 3.32
C PHE A 37 -8.73 -10.02 4.51
N LYS A 38 -8.20 -9.82 5.71
CA LYS A 38 -9.05 -9.54 6.88
C LYS A 38 -9.76 -8.21 6.76
N ILE A 39 -9.10 -7.18 6.20
CA ILE A 39 -9.74 -5.90 5.91
C ILE A 39 -10.93 -6.10 4.96
N LEU A 40 -10.73 -6.85 3.87
CA LEU A 40 -11.80 -7.16 2.93
C LEU A 40 -12.98 -7.86 3.60
N GLU A 41 -12.72 -8.87 4.44
CA GLU A 41 -13.76 -9.59 5.19
C GLU A 41 -14.55 -8.69 6.14
N VAL A 42 -13.86 -7.78 6.84
CA VAL A 42 -14.49 -6.83 7.76
C VAL A 42 -15.35 -5.85 6.97
N TYR A 43 -14.84 -5.33 5.85
CA TYR A 43 -15.59 -4.44 4.96
C TYR A 43 -16.85 -5.11 4.42
N GLU A 44 -16.73 -6.31 3.85
CA GLU A 44 -17.85 -7.06 3.28
C GLU A 44 -18.88 -7.51 4.33
N SER A 45 -18.50 -7.56 5.60
CA SER A 45 -19.43 -7.88 6.67
C SER A 45 -20.50 -6.82 6.90
N GLY A 46 -20.25 -5.56 6.49
CA GLY A 46 -21.14 -4.42 6.67
C GLY A 46 -21.46 -4.10 8.13
N LYS A 47 -20.60 -4.52 9.07
CA LYS A 47 -20.84 -4.37 10.53
C LYS A 47 -20.31 -3.06 11.09
N TYR A 48 -19.47 -2.36 10.36
CA TYR A 48 -18.77 -1.17 10.82
C TYR A 48 -18.91 -0.06 9.80
N ASP A 49 -19.16 1.15 10.28
CA ASP A 49 -19.27 2.34 9.43
C ASP A 49 -17.89 2.83 8.99
N THR A 50 -16.88 2.66 9.85
CA THR A 50 -15.49 3.07 9.60
C THR A 50 -14.52 1.97 10.00
N ILE A 51 -13.49 1.78 9.19
CA ILE A 51 -12.39 0.84 9.44
C ILE A 51 -11.09 1.63 9.38
N ILE A 52 -10.36 1.66 10.49
CA ILE A 52 -9.04 2.30 10.57
C ILE A 52 -7.98 1.20 10.63
N VAL A 53 -7.05 1.24 9.68
CA VAL A 53 -5.95 0.28 9.60
C VAL A 53 -4.64 0.99 9.89
N ASP A 54 -4.02 0.66 11.02
CA ASP A 54 -2.68 1.13 11.34
C ASP A 54 -1.65 0.24 10.63
N CYS A 55 -0.95 0.84 9.67
CA CYS A 55 0.03 0.16 8.84
C CYS A 55 1.45 0.56 9.23
N ALA A 56 2.34 -0.41 9.42
CA ALA A 56 3.76 -0.11 9.53
C ALA A 56 4.26 0.55 8.22
N PRO A 57 5.01 1.66 8.29
CA PRO A 57 5.46 2.42 7.12
C PRO A 57 6.66 1.76 6.46
N THR A 58 6.56 0.48 6.12
CA THR A 58 7.66 -0.26 5.49
C THR A 58 7.48 -0.32 3.98
N GLY A 59 8.60 -0.39 3.24
CA GLY A 59 8.60 -0.68 1.81
C GLY A 59 7.87 -2.00 1.49
N GLU A 60 7.75 -2.89 2.47
CA GLU A 60 7.01 -4.14 2.41
C GLU A 60 5.51 -3.89 2.29
N THR A 61 4.92 -3.00 3.11
CA THR A 61 3.51 -2.62 2.99
C THR A 61 3.19 -2.06 1.60
N LEU A 62 4.06 -1.20 1.06
CA LEU A 62 3.92 -0.67 -0.31
C LEU A 62 4.07 -1.77 -1.37
N ALA A 63 4.94 -2.76 -1.13
CA ALA A 63 5.09 -3.91 -2.03
C ALA A 63 3.82 -4.77 -2.06
N LEU A 64 3.11 -4.90 -0.95
CA LEU A 64 1.85 -5.64 -0.84
C LEU A 64 0.74 -5.03 -1.70
N LEU A 65 0.71 -3.72 -1.79
CA LEU A 65 -0.25 -3.02 -2.63
C LEU A 65 -0.04 -3.31 -4.15
N LYS A 66 1.12 -3.86 -4.53
CA LYS A 66 1.44 -4.36 -5.87
C LYS A 66 1.11 -5.84 -6.09
N TYR A 67 0.84 -6.57 -5.00
CA TYR A 67 0.72 -8.03 -5.05
C TYR A 67 -0.37 -8.54 -6.00
N PRO A 68 -1.57 -7.94 -6.06
CA PRO A 68 -2.62 -8.45 -6.93
C PRO A 68 -2.16 -8.55 -8.39
N GLU A 69 -1.50 -7.52 -8.92
CA GLU A 69 -1.00 -7.51 -10.30
C GLU A 69 0.14 -8.51 -10.52
N ARG A 70 1.09 -8.56 -9.57
CA ARG A 70 2.24 -9.47 -9.65
C ARG A 70 1.83 -10.93 -9.56
N LEU A 71 0.94 -11.27 -8.63
CA LEU A 71 0.46 -12.65 -8.48
C LEU A 71 -0.40 -13.09 -9.65
N SER A 72 -1.27 -12.24 -10.18
CA SER A 72 -2.01 -12.52 -11.42
C SER A 72 -1.04 -12.80 -12.57
N GLY A 73 0.02 -12.01 -12.73
CA GLY A 73 1.05 -12.22 -13.73
C GLY A 73 1.84 -13.53 -13.52
N MET A 74 2.16 -13.88 -12.28
CA MET A 74 2.86 -15.13 -11.95
C MET A 74 1.97 -16.36 -12.15
N ILE A 75 0.74 -16.32 -11.66
CA ILE A 75 -0.22 -17.41 -11.78
C ILE A 75 -0.53 -17.67 -13.25
N ASN A 76 -0.75 -16.64 -14.06
CA ASN A 76 -0.96 -16.77 -15.50
C ASN A 76 0.26 -17.31 -16.24
N LYS A 77 1.47 -17.12 -15.74
CA LYS A 77 2.71 -17.69 -16.30
C LYS A 77 2.97 -19.12 -15.83
N VAL A 78 2.60 -19.46 -14.61
CA VAL A 78 2.83 -20.77 -13.99
C VAL A 78 1.72 -21.77 -14.31
N LEU A 79 0.51 -21.28 -14.58
CA LEU A 79 -0.65 -22.10 -14.96
C LEU A 79 -1.07 -21.82 -16.42
N PRO A 80 -0.21 -22.09 -17.43
CA PRO A 80 -0.58 -21.90 -18.84
C PRO A 80 -1.63 -22.91 -19.32
N ILE A 81 -1.94 -23.94 -18.53
CA ILE A 81 -2.85 -25.01 -18.89
C ILE A 81 -4.20 -24.77 -18.23
N LYS A 82 -5.18 -24.38 -19.04
CA LYS A 82 -6.56 -24.26 -18.58
C LYS A 82 -7.07 -25.62 -18.07
N ARG A 83 -7.93 -25.61 -17.05
CA ARG A 83 -8.56 -26.80 -16.43
C ARG A 83 -9.06 -27.84 -17.45
N ALA A 84 -9.61 -27.40 -18.58
CA ALA A 84 -10.05 -28.27 -19.66
C ALA A 84 -8.88 -29.04 -20.33
N GLY A 85 -7.71 -28.40 -20.48
CA GLY A 85 -6.53 -29.01 -21.05
C GLY A 85 -5.89 -30.04 -20.11
N VAL A 86 -5.97 -29.84 -18.81
CA VAL A 86 -5.43 -30.79 -17.81
C VAL A 86 -6.17 -32.12 -17.85
N LYS A 87 -7.49 -32.09 -18.01
CA LYS A 87 -8.29 -33.34 -18.07
C LYS A 87 -8.01 -34.19 -19.32
N THR A 88 -7.67 -33.54 -20.45
CA THR A 88 -7.48 -34.24 -21.74
C THR A 88 -6.01 -34.60 -22.01
N VAL A 89 -5.08 -33.73 -21.70
CA VAL A 89 -3.64 -33.87 -22.02
C VAL A 89 -2.74 -34.03 -20.81
N GLY A 90 -3.27 -33.77 -19.61
CA GLY A 90 -2.54 -33.79 -18.34
C GLY A 90 -1.71 -35.06 -18.11
N PRO A 91 -2.28 -36.28 -18.24
CA PRO A 91 -1.53 -37.51 -18.02
C PRO A 91 -0.36 -37.71 -19.00
N ALA A 92 -0.47 -37.19 -20.22
CA ALA A 92 0.60 -37.26 -21.22
C ALA A 92 1.71 -36.23 -20.91
N VAL A 93 1.36 -35.03 -20.53
CA VAL A 93 2.30 -33.96 -20.15
C VAL A 93 3.05 -34.32 -18.86
N GLU A 94 2.38 -34.90 -17.88
CA GLU A 94 2.99 -35.36 -16.63
C GLU A 94 4.08 -36.44 -16.90
N ARG A 95 3.82 -37.36 -17.83
CA ARG A 95 4.78 -38.38 -18.21
C ARG A 95 6.00 -37.85 -18.99
N VAL A 96 5.76 -36.87 -19.87
CA VAL A 96 6.82 -36.35 -20.76
C VAL A 96 7.65 -35.27 -20.05
N MET A 97 7.01 -34.37 -19.37
CA MET A 97 7.68 -33.20 -18.72
C MET A 97 8.03 -33.45 -17.25
N LYS A 98 7.56 -34.56 -16.65
CA LYS A 98 7.72 -34.85 -15.21
C LYS A 98 7.25 -33.70 -14.29
N ILE A 99 6.28 -32.91 -14.72
CA ILE A 99 5.71 -31.81 -13.93
C ILE A 99 4.43 -32.34 -13.27
N PRO A 100 4.28 -32.26 -11.94
CA PRO A 100 3.05 -32.68 -11.29
C PRO A 100 1.90 -31.81 -11.74
N MET A 101 0.82 -32.45 -12.19
CA MET A 101 -0.39 -31.74 -12.59
C MET A 101 -1.23 -31.34 -11.38
N PRO A 102 -1.72 -30.10 -11.34
CA PRO A 102 -2.58 -29.67 -10.24
C PRO A 102 -3.89 -30.47 -10.26
N LYS A 103 -4.32 -30.90 -9.09
CA LYS A 103 -5.62 -31.53 -8.89
C LYS A 103 -6.73 -30.47 -9.01
N ASP A 104 -7.96 -30.90 -9.30
CA ASP A 104 -9.11 -29.99 -9.45
C ASP A 104 -9.27 -29.03 -8.26
N ASN A 105 -9.07 -29.51 -7.05
CA ASN A 105 -9.15 -28.69 -5.82
C ASN A 105 -8.08 -27.59 -5.74
N VAL A 106 -6.91 -27.80 -6.36
CA VAL A 106 -5.86 -26.76 -6.42
C VAL A 106 -6.28 -25.62 -7.36
N PHE A 107 -6.96 -25.94 -8.47
CA PHE A 107 -7.50 -24.92 -9.36
C PHE A 107 -8.59 -24.09 -8.66
N ASP A 108 -9.49 -24.75 -7.92
CA ASP A 108 -10.53 -24.07 -7.15
C ASP A 108 -9.93 -23.14 -6.09
N ASP A 109 -8.89 -23.59 -5.37
CA ASP A 109 -8.16 -22.80 -4.38
C ASP A 109 -7.49 -21.56 -5.02
N ILE A 110 -6.92 -21.73 -6.21
CA ILE A 110 -6.28 -20.63 -6.97
C ILE A 110 -7.32 -19.63 -7.47
N GLU A 111 -8.41 -20.11 -8.07
CA GLU A 111 -9.50 -19.26 -8.55
C GLU A 111 -10.10 -18.46 -7.39
N TYR A 112 -10.33 -19.09 -6.24
CA TYR A 112 -10.79 -18.42 -5.02
C TYR A 112 -9.82 -17.35 -4.53
N LEU A 113 -8.51 -17.66 -4.50
CA LEU A 113 -7.48 -16.69 -4.09
C LEU A 113 -7.43 -15.50 -5.05
N MET A 114 -7.49 -15.75 -6.35
CA MET A 114 -7.48 -14.70 -7.38
C MET A 114 -8.71 -13.80 -7.28
N ASP A 115 -9.90 -14.36 -7.10
CA ASP A 115 -11.13 -13.60 -6.89
C ASP A 115 -11.02 -12.72 -5.65
N LYS A 116 -10.56 -13.29 -4.54
CA LYS A 116 -10.37 -12.55 -3.29
C LYS A 116 -9.36 -11.40 -3.44
N MET A 117 -8.28 -11.63 -4.18
CA MET A 117 -7.29 -10.60 -4.48
C MET A 117 -7.86 -9.51 -5.37
N GLN A 118 -8.63 -9.86 -6.40
CA GLN A 118 -9.25 -8.87 -7.28
C GLN A 118 -10.25 -8.00 -6.51
N ARG A 119 -11.06 -8.60 -5.63
CA ARG A 119 -11.98 -7.84 -4.77
C ARG A 119 -11.24 -6.91 -3.82
N LEU A 120 -10.15 -7.38 -3.20
CA LEU A 120 -9.29 -6.54 -2.36
C LEU A 120 -8.70 -5.37 -3.15
N GLN A 121 -8.17 -5.61 -4.35
CA GLN A 121 -7.63 -4.56 -5.21
C GLN A 121 -8.71 -3.54 -5.57
N ASN A 122 -9.89 -3.99 -5.98
CA ASN A 122 -11.00 -3.12 -6.31
C ASN A 122 -11.43 -2.25 -5.11
N LEU A 123 -11.43 -2.83 -3.90
CA LEU A 123 -11.72 -2.09 -2.67
C LEU A 123 -10.65 -1.02 -2.42
N LEU A 124 -9.37 -1.40 -2.44
CA LEU A 124 -8.26 -0.49 -2.11
C LEU A 124 -8.10 0.66 -3.12
N LEU A 125 -8.49 0.45 -4.37
CA LEU A 125 -8.47 1.48 -5.42
C LEU A 125 -9.75 2.33 -5.47
N ASN A 126 -10.77 1.98 -4.68
CA ASN A 126 -12.01 2.75 -4.62
C ASN A 126 -11.84 4.02 -3.78
N LYS A 127 -11.54 5.13 -4.44
CA LYS A 127 -11.31 6.45 -3.82
C LYS A 127 -12.53 7.04 -3.11
N GLU A 128 -13.73 6.47 -3.30
CA GLU A 128 -14.94 6.90 -2.59
C GLU A 128 -15.03 6.27 -1.19
N VAL A 129 -14.31 5.18 -0.96
CA VAL A 129 -14.41 4.37 0.25
C VAL A 129 -13.10 4.30 1.00
N VAL A 130 -11.98 4.26 0.27
CA VAL A 130 -10.65 4.08 0.85
C VAL A 130 -9.78 5.29 0.60
N SER A 131 -9.20 5.81 1.68
CA SER A 131 -8.17 6.82 1.65
C SER A 131 -6.97 6.41 2.52
N LEU A 132 -5.81 6.92 2.16
CA LEU A 132 -4.56 6.71 2.87
C LEU A 132 -4.09 8.03 3.46
N ARG A 133 -3.61 8.01 4.69
CA ARG A 133 -3.02 9.17 5.36
C ARG A 133 -1.56 8.91 5.64
N VAL A 134 -0.69 9.72 5.06
CA VAL A 134 0.75 9.61 5.29
C VAL A 134 1.10 10.36 6.56
N VAL A 135 1.66 9.65 7.53
CA VAL A 135 2.15 10.25 8.78
C VAL A 135 3.65 10.50 8.63
N THR A 136 4.09 11.71 8.96
CA THR A 136 5.50 12.13 8.93
C THR A 136 5.85 12.91 10.20
N THR A 137 7.13 13.15 10.41
CA THR A 137 7.64 14.07 11.45
C THR A 137 8.44 15.19 10.80
N PRO A 138 8.69 16.32 11.48
CA PRO A 138 9.46 17.42 10.92
C PRO A 138 10.98 17.14 10.96
N GLU A 139 11.35 15.99 10.42
CA GLU A 139 12.74 15.53 10.27
C GLU A 139 13.04 15.26 8.81
N LYS A 140 14.12 15.81 8.27
CA LYS A 140 14.45 15.76 6.83
C LYS A 140 14.43 14.35 6.25
N ILE A 141 14.92 13.36 6.98
CA ILE A 141 14.97 11.96 6.52
C ILE A 141 13.54 11.41 6.40
N VAL A 142 12.70 11.66 7.42
CA VAL A 142 11.31 11.18 7.47
C VAL A 142 10.45 11.87 6.40
N ILE A 143 10.69 13.16 6.17
CA ILE A 143 10.01 13.91 5.09
C ILE A 143 10.34 13.32 3.71
N ASN A 144 11.61 13.03 3.45
CA ASN A 144 12.03 12.43 2.17
C ASN A 144 11.40 11.04 1.97
N GLU A 145 11.29 10.27 3.05
CA GLU A 145 10.59 8.98 3.00
C GLU A 145 9.09 9.16 2.76
N ALA A 146 8.46 10.14 3.42
CA ALA A 146 7.05 10.45 3.18
C ALA A 146 6.79 10.87 1.73
N LYS A 147 7.67 11.70 1.12
CA LYS A 147 7.59 12.07 -0.31
C LYS A 147 7.70 10.84 -1.22
N ARG A 148 8.66 9.96 -0.95
CA ARG A 148 8.82 8.72 -1.71
C ARG A 148 7.61 7.80 -1.59
N ASN A 149 7.08 7.63 -0.37
CA ASN A 149 5.90 6.81 -0.12
C ASN A 149 4.67 7.40 -0.80
N PHE A 150 4.47 8.71 -0.69
CA PHE A 150 3.39 9.42 -1.38
C PHE A 150 3.45 9.20 -2.90
N THR A 151 4.62 9.42 -3.50
CA THR A 151 4.82 9.20 -4.94
C THR A 151 4.50 7.76 -5.34
N CYS A 152 5.00 6.81 -4.56
CA CYS A 152 4.78 5.38 -4.82
C CYS A 152 3.30 5.03 -4.75
N LEU A 153 2.60 5.43 -3.70
CA LEU A 153 1.16 5.22 -3.54
C LEU A 153 0.38 5.85 -4.69
N TYR A 154 0.73 7.08 -5.03
CA TYR A 154 0.09 7.82 -6.10
C TYR A 154 0.25 7.14 -7.46
N LEU A 155 1.45 6.68 -7.82
CA LEU A 155 1.73 5.96 -9.07
C LEU A 155 0.98 4.61 -9.16
N TYR A 156 0.59 4.04 -8.02
CA TYR A 156 -0.25 2.84 -7.96
C TYR A 156 -1.74 3.12 -7.85
N HIS A 157 -2.16 4.36 -8.13
CA HIS A 157 -3.55 4.81 -8.11
C HIS A 157 -4.23 4.82 -6.74
N TYR A 158 -3.46 4.69 -5.66
CA TYR A 158 -4.00 4.81 -4.31
C TYR A 158 -4.29 6.26 -3.96
N ASN A 159 -5.38 6.49 -3.24
CA ASN A 159 -5.79 7.83 -2.84
C ASN A 159 -5.14 8.24 -1.53
N VAL A 160 -4.14 9.12 -1.57
CA VAL A 160 -3.62 9.78 -0.37
C VAL A 160 -4.39 11.07 -0.15
N ASP A 161 -5.20 11.13 0.90
CA ASP A 161 -6.13 12.24 1.14
C ASP A 161 -5.67 13.24 2.19
N ALA A 162 -4.64 12.90 2.97
CA ALA A 162 -4.07 13.80 3.97
C ALA A 162 -2.63 13.45 4.34
N ILE A 163 -1.90 14.46 4.80
CA ILE A 163 -0.60 14.33 5.46
C ILE A 163 -0.75 14.72 6.92
N ILE A 164 -0.32 13.86 7.84
CA ILE A 164 -0.32 14.14 9.27
C ILE A 164 1.12 14.36 9.72
N VAL A 165 1.42 15.58 10.14
CA VAL A 165 2.74 15.97 10.65
C VAL A 165 2.73 15.80 12.16
N ASN A 166 3.31 14.71 12.65
CA ASN A 166 3.34 14.35 14.05
C ASN A 166 4.62 14.85 14.74
N HIS A 167 4.67 14.79 16.05
CA HIS A 167 5.82 15.12 16.90
C HIS A 167 6.39 16.54 16.66
N ILE A 168 5.53 17.53 16.47
CA ILE A 168 5.97 18.92 16.39
C ILE A 168 6.28 19.41 17.81
N TYR A 169 7.53 19.72 18.06
CA TYR A 169 7.95 20.23 19.36
C TYR A 169 7.52 21.66 19.55
N PRO A 170 6.82 22.00 20.66
CA PRO A 170 6.53 23.39 21.00
C PRO A 170 7.82 24.19 21.17
N ALA A 171 7.88 25.42 20.61
CA ALA A 171 9.09 26.24 20.69
C ALA A 171 9.64 26.41 22.10
N LYS A 172 8.74 26.65 23.07
CA LYS A 172 9.09 26.75 24.49
C LYS A 172 9.78 25.50 25.06
N ALA A 173 9.47 24.31 24.54
CA ALA A 173 10.11 23.06 24.98
C ALA A 173 11.53 22.90 24.42
N MET A 174 11.86 23.63 23.37
CA MET A 174 13.17 23.58 22.72
C MET A 174 14.11 24.72 23.13
N GLU A 175 13.67 25.68 23.94
CA GLU A 175 14.50 26.78 24.41
C GLU A 175 15.70 26.27 25.21
N GLY A 176 16.86 26.90 25.04
CA GLY A 176 18.10 26.54 25.69
C GLY A 176 18.90 25.49 24.88
N TYR A 177 18.99 24.27 25.37
CA TYR A 177 19.82 23.23 24.78
C TYR A 177 19.44 22.88 23.33
N PHE A 178 18.16 22.90 23.00
CA PHE A 178 17.62 22.53 21.70
C PHE A 178 17.38 23.70 20.74
N ASN A 179 17.88 24.90 21.01
CA ASN A 179 17.64 26.09 20.17
C ASN A 179 17.91 25.89 18.68
N LYS A 180 18.95 25.10 18.35
CA LYS A 180 19.27 24.80 16.94
C LYS A 180 18.17 23.99 16.24
N TRP A 181 17.42 23.20 16.97
CA TRP A 181 16.32 22.38 16.44
C TRP A 181 15.11 23.21 16.08
N ILE A 182 14.91 24.38 16.70
CA ILE A 182 13.79 25.29 16.38
C ILE A 182 13.87 25.64 14.90
N LYS A 183 15.02 26.13 14.44
CA LYS A 183 15.23 26.52 13.05
C LYS A 183 15.09 25.32 12.09
N LEU A 184 15.68 24.19 12.43
CA LEU A 184 15.57 22.97 11.63
C LEU A 184 14.12 22.50 11.49
N GLN A 185 13.33 22.56 12.57
CA GLN A 185 11.92 22.21 12.53
C GLN A 185 11.13 23.20 11.68
N GLU A 186 11.39 24.50 11.76
CA GLU A 186 10.75 25.51 10.93
C GLU A 186 11.02 25.29 9.44
N GLU A 187 12.27 25.04 9.08
CA GLU A 187 12.68 24.70 7.70
C GLU A 187 11.99 23.42 7.21
N ALA A 188 11.90 22.39 8.07
CA ALA A 188 11.23 21.13 7.77
C ALA A 188 9.72 21.32 7.58
N LEU A 189 9.07 22.10 8.43
CA LEU A 189 7.64 22.41 8.29
C LEU A 189 7.34 23.21 7.03
N GLN A 190 8.24 24.10 6.63
CA GLN A 190 8.14 24.83 5.38
C GLN A 190 8.28 23.90 4.18
N ASP A 191 9.27 22.99 4.19
CA ASP A 191 9.43 21.96 3.14
C ASP A 191 8.17 21.08 2.99
N ILE A 192 7.57 20.63 4.10
CA ILE A 192 6.31 19.89 4.09
C ILE A 192 5.18 20.72 3.44
N LYS A 193 5.08 22.01 3.83
CA LYS A 193 4.04 22.90 3.33
C LYS A 193 4.16 23.11 1.81
N GLU A 194 5.35 23.25 1.30
CA GLU A 194 5.63 23.45 -0.13
C GLU A 194 5.43 22.13 -0.90
N SER A 195 6.01 21.06 -0.41
CA SER A 195 5.98 19.77 -1.08
C SER A 195 4.57 19.18 -1.18
N PHE A 196 3.78 19.25 -0.13
CA PHE A 196 2.42 18.71 -0.09
C PHE A 196 1.35 19.83 -0.21
N SER A 197 1.62 20.87 -1.00
CA SER A 197 0.80 22.08 -1.08
C SER A 197 -0.67 21.83 -1.45
N GLU A 198 -0.95 20.82 -2.26
CA GLU A 198 -2.30 20.49 -2.72
C GLU A 198 -3.08 19.56 -1.77
N VAL A 199 -2.39 18.82 -0.92
CA VAL A 199 -3.01 17.82 -0.03
C VAL A 199 -3.29 18.44 1.33
N PRO A 200 -4.44 18.20 1.97
CA PRO A 200 -4.71 18.60 3.34
C PRO A 200 -3.61 18.15 4.31
N ARG A 201 -3.19 19.04 5.19
CA ARG A 201 -2.12 18.80 6.15
C ARG A 201 -2.61 19.08 7.56
N PHE A 202 -2.42 18.13 8.44
CA PHE A 202 -2.75 18.24 9.85
C PHE A 202 -1.49 18.23 10.70
N TYR A 203 -1.46 19.04 11.73
CA TYR A 203 -0.27 19.27 12.53
C TYR A 203 -0.51 18.87 13.99
N VAL A 204 0.25 17.88 14.46
CA VAL A 204 0.12 17.30 15.79
C VAL A 204 1.31 17.69 16.64
N LYS A 205 1.08 18.56 17.61
CA LYS A 205 2.11 18.95 18.58
C LYS A 205 2.37 17.84 19.58
N LEU A 206 3.63 17.68 19.96
CA LEU A 206 4.00 16.78 21.05
C LEU A 206 3.27 17.22 22.32
N GLN A 207 2.58 16.27 22.93
CA GLN A 207 1.83 16.53 24.16
C GLN A 207 2.75 16.46 25.39
N GLN A 208 2.39 17.16 26.44
CA GLN A 208 3.17 17.16 27.69
C GLN A 208 3.08 15.85 28.47
N GLN A 209 2.13 15.00 28.13
CA GLN A 209 1.90 13.70 28.76
C GLN A 209 1.46 12.66 27.74
N GLU A 210 1.55 11.40 28.12
CA GLU A 210 1.04 10.30 27.30
C GLU A 210 -0.49 10.37 27.11
N LEU A 211 -0.93 9.98 25.90
CA LEU A 211 -2.35 9.96 25.52
C LEU A 211 -2.97 8.62 25.97
N ARG A 212 -3.50 8.58 27.21
CA ARG A 212 -3.98 7.32 27.82
C ARG A 212 -5.50 7.22 27.94
N THR A 213 -6.22 8.31 27.81
CA THR A 213 -7.68 8.33 28.00
C THR A 213 -8.42 8.82 26.77
N LEU A 214 -9.66 8.36 26.58
CA LEU A 214 -10.50 8.80 25.47
C LEU A 214 -10.74 10.31 25.49
N ASP A 215 -10.90 10.91 26.65
CA ASP A 215 -11.09 12.37 26.77
C ASP A 215 -9.87 13.17 26.27
N VAL A 216 -8.66 12.66 26.54
CA VAL A 216 -7.42 13.29 26.06
C VAL A 216 -7.27 13.09 24.56
N LEU A 217 -7.57 11.89 24.06
CA LEU A 217 -7.57 11.58 22.63
C LEU A 217 -8.60 12.42 21.87
N GLY A 218 -9.81 12.58 22.43
CA GLY A 218 -10.85 13.43 21.87
C GLY A 218 -10.38 14.88 21.70
N LYS A 219 -9.82 15.48 22.74
CA LYS A 219 -9.28 16.85 22.68
C LYS A 219 -8.15 17.02 21.65
N VAL A 220 -7.31 16.01 21.50
CA VAL A 220 -6.27 16.01 20.46
C VAL A 220 -6.90 15.90 19.08
N GLY A 221 -7.90 15.03 18.92
CA GLY A 221 -8.66 14.91 17.68
C GLY A 221 -9.34 16.23 17.29
N ASP A 222 -10.03 16.88 18.22
CA ASP A 222 -10.65 18.20 18.00
C ASP A 222 -9.61 19.25 17.59
N THR A 223 -8.43 19.22 18.20
CA THR A 223 -7.33 20.14 17.86
C THR A 223 -6.79 19.90 16.45
N ILE A 224 -6.75 18.63 16.00
CA ILE A 224 -6.23 18.24 14.68
C ILE A 224 -7.23 18.55 13.59
N TYR A 225 -8.47 18.10 13.76
CA TYR A 225 -9.49 18.12 12.71
C TYR A 225 -10.45 19.30 12.79
N GLY A 226 -10.65 19.91 13.99
CA GLY A 226 -11.61 21.00 14.17
C GLY A 226 -13.02 20.57 13.75
N GLU A 227 -13.58 21.27 12.78
CA GLU A 227 -14.91 20.98 12.21
C GLU A 227 -14.87 19.93 11.07
N ILE A 228 -13.70 19.43 10.71
CA ILE A 228 -13.55 18.43 9.63
C ILE A 228 -13.89 17.06 10.19
N ASN A 229 -14.80 16.35 9.52
CA ASN A 229 -15.09 14.96 9.86
C ASN A 229 -13.90 14.06 9.43
N PRO A 230 -13.22 13.40 10.39
CA PRO A 230 -12.07 12.54 10.06
C PRO A 230 -12.42 11.30 9.25
N ASP A 231 -13.70 10.91 9.15
CA ASP A 231 -14.16 9.77 8.38
C ASP A 231 -14.34 10.08 6.89
N ASP A 232 -14.39 11.38 6.53
CA ASP A 232 -14.55 11.78 5.15
C ASP A 232 -13.26 11.60 4.35
N VAL A 233 -13.41 11.31 3.05
CA VAL A 233 -12.30 11.39 2.10
C VAL A 233 -12.04 12.86 1.79
N LEU A 234 -10.93 13.39 2.30
CA LEU A 234 -10.65 14.83 2.31
C LEU A 234 -10.12 15.38 0.98
N PHE A 235 -9.51 14.53 0.16
CA PHE A 235 -8.89 14.93 -1.08
C PHE A 235 -8.91 13.78 -2.08
N LYS A 236 -9.14 14.09 -3.36
CA LYS A 236 -9.09 13.14 -4.46
C LYS A 236 -8.39 13.79 -5.65
N LYS A 237 -7.41 13.12 -6.23
CA LYS A 237 -6.74 13.58 -7.44
C LYS A 237 -6.43 12.41 -8.37
N GLU A 238 -6.64 12.63 -9.66
CA GLU A 238 -6.26 11.67 -10.69
C GLU A 238 -4.80 11.88 -11.10
N ILE A 239 -4.09 10.77 -11.36
CA ILE A 239 -2.68 10.78 -11.77
C ILE A 239 -2.53 11.43 -13.14
N TYR A 240 -3.46 11.13 -14.03
CA TYR A 240 -3.48 11.70 -15.37
C TYR A 240 -4.89 12.05 -15.80
N SER A 241 -5.00 13.00 -16.67
CA SER A 241 -6.24 13.36 -17.35
C SER A 241 -5.97 13.61 -18.83
N ILE A 242 -6.88 13.16 -19.68
CA ILE A 242 -6.82 13.36 -21.11
C ILE A 242 -7.77 14.47 -21.46
N ASP A 243 -7.25 15.54 -22.06
CA ASP A 243 -8.01 16.64 -22.61
C ASP A 243 -8.16 16.36 -24.12
N ASN A 244 -9.27 15.76 -24.51
CA ASN A 244 -9.53 15.38 -25.90
C ASN A 244 -9.68 16.59 -26.84
N GLU A 245 -10.13 17.74 -26.34
CA GLU A 245 -10.27 18.95 -27.15
C GLU A 245 -8.91 19.53 -27.54
N LYS A 246 -7.93 19.42 -26.63
CA LYS A 246 -6.58 19.93 -26.82
C LYS A 246 -5.58 18.86 -27.24
N ASN A 247 -6.00 17.60 -27.38
CA ASN A 247 -5.12 16.45 -27.59
C ASN A 247 -3.93 16.44 -26.59
N CYS A 248 -4.24 16.67 -25.33
CA CYS A 248 -3.22 16.85 -24.29
C CYS A 248 -3.41 15.81 -23.19
N LEU A 249 -2.32 15.11 -22.86
CA LEU A 249 -2.21 14.26 -21.67
C LEU A 249 -1.58 15.10 -20.55
N LYS A 250 -2.32 15.34 -19.49
CA LYS A 250 -1.80 15.96 -18.26
C LYS A 250 -1.45 14.87 -17.27
N ILE A 251 -0.20 14.84 -16.85
CA ILE A 251 0.28 13.91 -15.83
C ILE A 251 0.69 14.72 -14.60
N TYR A 252 0.18 14.36 -13.45
CA TYR A 252 0.61 14.92 -12.18
C TYR A 252 1.80 14.12 -11.65
N LEU A 253 2.94 14.77 -11.55
CA LEU A 253 4.17 14.18 -11.01
C LEU A 253 4.55 14.95 -9.74
N PRO A 254 4.17 14.44 -8.56
CA PRO A 254 4.51 15.10 -7.31
C PRO A 254 6.03 15.12 -7.12
N PHE A 255 6.57 16.26 -6.68
CA PHE A 255 7.99 16.47 -6.34
C PHE A 255 8.97 16.38 -7.53
N ALA A 256 8.49 16.30 -8.76
CA ALA A 256 9.38 16.28 -9.93
C ALA A 256 9.76 17.68 -10.36
N ASP A 257 11.05 17.95 -10.50
CA ASP A 257 11.55 19.16 -11.11
C ASP A 257 11.50 19.09 -12.64
N LYS A 258 11.11 20.19 -13.28
CA LYS A 258 10.99 20.24 -14.76
C LYS A 258 12.28 19.86 -15.48
N GLY A 259 13.44 20.10 -14.86
CA GLY A 259 14.75 19.77 -15.42
C GLY A 259 15.10 18.28 -15.37
N GLU A 260 14.39 17.50 -14.57
CA GLU A 260 14.63 16.06 -14.39
C GLU A 260 13.72 15.21 -15.28
N LEU A 261 12.72 15.82 -15.91
CA LEU A 261 11.76 15.12 -16.76
C LEU A 261 12.36 14.84 -18.13
N ARG A 262 12.32 13.57 -18.55
CA ARG A 262 12.64 13.13 -19.91
C ARG A 262 11.43 12.42 -20.49
N LEU A 263 11.07 12.78 -21.72
CA LEU A 263 10.08 12.06 -22.49
C LEU A 263 10.82 11.14 -23.45
N GLU A 264 10.61 9.82 -23.32
CA GLU A 264 11.13 8.81 -24.22
C GLU A 264 9.94 8.16 -24.92
N GLN A 265 10.09 7.91 -26.21
CA GLN A 265 9.08 7.20 -27.00
C GLN A 265 9.77 5.96 -27.57
N ASP A 266 9.26 4.78 -27.18
CA ASP A 266 9.69 3.48 -27.69
C ASP A 266 9.03 3.15 -29.03
#